data_0a5afb5db5ce14d90f137bd85ad614be
#
_entry.id   0a5afb5db5ce14d90f137bd85ad614be
#
_cell.length_a   1.000
_cell.length_b   1.000
_cell.length_c   1.000
_cell.angle_alpha   90.00
_cell.angle_beta   90.00
_cell.angle_gamma   90.00
#
_symmetry.space_group_name_H-M   'P 1'
#
loop_
_entity.id
_entity.type
_entity.pdbx_description
1 polymer ?
#
loop_
_entity_poly.entity_id
_entity_poly.type
_entity_poly.pdbx_seq_one_letter_code
_entity_poly.pdbx_strand_id
1 'polypeptide(L)'
;MAMKLIPFSPLNLPPDLIMVFRHPRPVLIAAAVVFAVVALWLLFVPRRRAACVIRLGGLVWKRSQFCRGWLITGDTGSGKTSSGINQLAHQVFQNEAHWGGLCVDEKGVYWETLAAMARHYGREADLIHLQIRPDDTDPDWTPQHRYNLTGDRSIPFST
;
A
#
# COMPACT_ATOMS: atom_id res chain seq x y z
N MET A 1 -56.69 -28.70 -23.79
CA MET A 1 -55.31 -29.15 -23.50
C MET A 1 -55.12 -29.01 -21.98
N ALA A 2 -55.26 -30.09 -21.23
CA ALA A 2 -55.27 -30.10 -19.78
C ALA A 2 -53.84 -30.19 -19.27
N MET A 3 -53.42 -29.19 -18.53
CA MET A 3 -52.10 -29.06 -17.92
C MET A 3 -52.04 -30.01 -16.71
N LYS A 4 -51.28 -31.08 -16.83
CA LYS A 4 -51.08 -32.08 -15.80
C LYS A 4 -50.16 -31.52 -14.70
N LEU A 5 -50.75 -31.15 -13.56
CA LEU A 5 -50.01 -30.77 -12.37
C LEU A 5 -49.15 -31.95 -11.90
N ILE A 6 -47.84 -31.77 -11.85
CA ILE A 6 -46.90 -32.75 -11.31
C ILE A 6 -47.08 -32.70 -9.77
N PRO A 7 -47.41 -33.83 -9.12
CA PRO A 7 -47.52 -33.86 -7.67
C PRO A 7 -46.13 -33.60 -7.04
N PHE A 8 -46.04 -32.59 -6.18
CA PHE A 8 -44.91 -32.33 -5.36
C PHE A 8 -44.70 -33.49 -4.40
N SER A 9 -43.69 -34.31 -4.63
CA SER A 9 -43.33 -35.36 -3.68
C SER A 9 -42.76 -34.70 -2.42
N PRO A 10 -43.25 -35.05 -1.21
CA PRO A 10 -42.68 -34.50 0.03
C PRO A 10 -41.20 -34.89 0.09
N LEU A 11 -40.36 -33.92 0.37
CA LEU A 11 -38.92 -34.10 0.60
C LEU A 11 -38.78 -35.17 1.70
N ASN A 12 -38.27 -36.36 1.34
CA ASN A 12 -37.91 -37.40 2.29
C ASN A 12 -36.66 -36.92 3.04
N LEU A 13 -36.87 -36.11 4.05
CA LEU A 13 -35.80 -35.68 4.98
C LEU A 13 -35.46 -36.88 5.86
N PRO A 14 -34.16 -37.15 6.09
CA PRO A 14 -33.73 -38.20 6.99
C PRO A 14 -34.29 -37.96 8.40
N PRO A 15 -34.65 -38.99 9.14
CA PRO A 15 -35.33 -38.91 10.43
C PRO A 15 -34.54 -38.07 11.46
N ASP A 16 -33.23 -38.05 11.34
CA ASP A 16 -32.32 -37.27 12.24
C ASP A 16 -32.49 -35.76 12.05
N LEU A 17 -32.80 -35.30 10.82
CA LEU A 17 -33.09 -33.88 10.55
C LEU A 17 -34.46 -33.45 11.11
N ILE A 18 -35.45 -34.40 11.12
CA ILE A 18 -36.76 -34.11 11.67
C ILE A 18 -36.71 -33.93 13.21
N MET A 19 -35.82 -34.64 13.90
CA MET A 19 -35.59 -34.46 15.35
C MET A 19 -35.05 -33.08 15.70
N VAL A 20 -34.19 -32.50 14.86
CA VAL A 20 -33.65 -31.17 15.06
C VAL A 20 -34.73 -30.10 15.03
N PHE A 21 -35.74 -30.25 14.18
CA PHE A 21 -36.86 -29.30 14.09
C PHE A 21 -37.92 -29.47 15.21
N ARG A 22 -37.92 -30.60 15.89
CA ARG A 22 -38.89 -30.89 16.97
C ARG A 22 -38.57 -30.11 18.25
N HIS A 23 -37.32 -29.69 18.42
CA HIS A 23 -36.88 -28.84 19.53
C HIS A 23 -36.19 -27.57 19.00
N PRO A 24 -36.93 -26.54 18.63
CA PRO A 24 -36.35 -25.34 17.98
C PRO A 24 -35.38 -24.54 18.89
N ARG A 25 -35.49 -24.70 20.20
CA ARG A 25 -34.66 -23.92 21.16
C ARG A 25 -33.17 -24.16 21.00
N PRO A 26 -32.58 -25.38 20.94
CA PRO A 26 -31.15 -25.56 20.80
C PRO A 26 -30.65 -25.08 19.43
N VAL A 27 -31.45 -25.19 18.37
CA VAL A 27 -31.10 -24.70 17.03
C VAL A 27 -31.05 -23.17 17.00
N LEU A 28 -32.00 -22.49 17.64
CA LEU A 28 -32.03 -21.05 17.74
C LEU A 28 -30.88 -20.52 18.58
N ILE A 29 -30.51 -21.19 19.68
CA ILE A 29 -29.35 -20.84 20.50
C ILE A 29 -28.07 -21.00 19.69
N ALA A 30 -27.88 -22.11 18.97
CA ALA A 30 -26.70 -22.34 18.13
C ALA A 30 -26.60 -21.27 17.03
N ALA A 31 -27.71 -20.96 16.37
CA ALA A 31 -27.73 -19.91 15.34
C ALA A 31 -27.40 -18.53 15.91
N ALA A 32 -27.94 -18.20 17.12
CA ALA A 32 -27.62 -16.94 17.79
C ALA A 32 -26.13 -16.85 18.18
N VAL A 33 -25.54 -17.93 18.67
CA VAL A 33 -24.10 -18.00 18.99
C VAL A 33 -23.24 -17.81 17.75
N VAL A 34 -23.56 -18.52 16.65
CA VAL A 34 -22.83 -18.36 15.39
C VAL A 34 -22.95 -16.93 14.87
N PHE A 35 -24.15 -16.36 14.90
CA PHE A 35 -24.36 -14.97 14.49
C PHE A 35 -23.57 -13.99 15.35
N ALA A 36 -23.56 -14.17 16.69
CA ALA A 36 -22.80 -13.33 17.61
C ALA A 36 -21.29 -13.43 17.34
N VAL A 37 -20.77 -14.65 17.12
CA VAL A 37 -19.35 -14.88 16.77
C VAL A 37 -18.99 -14.21 15.46
N VAL A 38 -19.81 -14.37 14.42
CA VAL A 38 -19.60 -13.71 13.12
C VAL A 38 -19.68 -12.19 13.24
N ALA A 39 -20.64 -11.67 13.98
CA ALA A 39 -20.77 -10.24 14.20
C ALA A 39 -19.55 -9.68 14.98
N LEU A 40 -19.11 -10.38 16.02
CA LEU A 40 -17.91 -10.04 16.76
C LEU A 40 -16.66 -10.07 15.85
N TRP A 41 -16.53 -11.13 15.07
CA TRP A 41 -15.43 -11.26 14.10
C TRP A 41 -15.45 -10.11 13.08
N LEU A 42 -16.62 -9.74 12.54
CA LEU A 42 -16.74 -8.61 11.61
C LEU A 42 -16.44 -7.24 12.26
N LEU A 43 -16.66 -7.11 13.57
CA LEU A 43 -16.34 -5.90 14.32
C LEU A 43 -14.83 -5.81 14.63
N PHE A 44 -14.20 -6.95 14.95
CA PHE A 44 -12.78 -7.00 15.34
C PHE A 44 -11.82 -7.30 14.16
N VAL A 45 -12.32 -7.83 13.04
CA VAL A 45 -11.49 -7.88 11.83
C VAL A 45 -11.13 -6.46 11.44
N PRO A 46 -9.85 -6.06 11.52
CA PRO A 46 -9.45 -4.74 11.06
C PRO A 46 -9.84 -4.67 9.60
N ARG A 47 -10.89 -3.91 9.30
CA ARG A 47 -11.18 -3.54 7.92
C ARG A 47 -9.93 -2.88 7.44
N ARG A 48 -9.13 -3.58 6.63
CA ARG A 48 -8.02 -2.98 5.89
C ARG A 48 -8.67 -1.90 5.05
N ARG A 49 -8.80 -0.70 5.62
CA ARG A 49 -9.18 0.49 4.88
C ARG A 49 -8.17 0.49 3.76
N ALA A 50 -8.64 0.41 2.52
CA ALA A 50 -7.77 0.53 1.37
C ALA A 50 -6.93 1.77 1.62
N ALA A 51 -5.63 1.57 1.94
CA ALA A 51 -4.83 2.59 2.56
C ALA A 51 -4.87 3.82 1.66
N CYS A 52 -5.35 4.92 2.20
CA CYS A 52 -5.27 6.22 1.55
C CYS A 52 -3.80 6.58 1.56
N VAL A 53 -3.15 6.53 0.40
CA VAL A 53 -1.74 6.92 0.30
C VAL A 53 -1.60 8.43 0.26
N ILE A 54 -2.42 9.08 -0.54
CA ILE A 54 -2.35 10.53 -0.78
C ILE A 54 -3.72 11.18 -0.58
N ARG A 55 -3.70 12.35 0.05
CA ARG A 55 -4.84 13.22 0.20
C ARG A 55 -4.43 14.66 -0.14
N LEU A 56 -5.07 15.25 -1.15
CA LEU A 56 -4.83 16.63 -1.56
C LEU A 56 -6.17 17.32 -1.82
N GLY A 57 -6.41 18.46 -1.19
CA GLY A 57 -7.59 19.30 -1.44
C GLY A 57 -8.94 18.58 -1.33
N GLY A 58 -9.08 17.62 -0.42
CA GLY A 58 -10.31 16.83 -0.28
C GLY A 58 -10.40 15.58 -1.18
N LEU A 59 -9.53 15.45 -2.17
CA LEU A 59 -9.41 14.26 -3.00
C LEU A 59 -8.51 13.22 -2.30
N VAL A 60 -8.84 11.94 -2.51
CA VAL A 60 -8.15 10.82 -1.89
C VAL A 60 -7.74 9.82 -2.94
N TRP A 61 -6.47 9.44 -2.95
CA TRP A 61 -5.93 8.42 -3.84
C TRP A 61 -5.51 7.19 -3.06
N LYS A 62 -5.99 6.05 -3.54
CA LYS A 62 -5.55 4.74 -3.09
C LYS A 62 -4.22 4.37 -3.76
N ARG A 63 -3.51 3.38 -3.21
CA ARG A 63 -2.24 2.89 -3.76
C ARG A 63 -2.30 2.61 -5.27
N SER A 64 -3.32 1.88 -5.73
CA SER A 64 -3.48 1.54 -7.16
C SER A 64 -3.67 2.74 -8.07
N GLN A 65 -4.21 3.83 -7.55
CA GLN A 65 -4.38 5.08 -8.29
C GLN A 65 -3.09 5.92 -8.26
N PHE A 66 -2.42 5.96 -7.10
CA PHE A 66 -1.15 6.66 -6.93
C PHE A 66 -0.06 6.10 -7.85
N CYS A 67 0.04 4.77 -7.98
CA CYS A 67 1.03 4.10 -8.83
C CYS A 67 0.81 4.27 -10.34
N ARG A 68 -0.24 4.94 -10.79
CA ARG A 68 -0.47 5.24 -12.22
C ARG A 68 0.39 6.37 -12.77
N GLY A 69 1.12 7.05 -11.92
CA GLY A 69 1.97 8.18 -12.25
C GLY A 69 1.32 9.53 -11.98
N TRP A 70 2.17 10.51 -11.70
CA TRP A 70 1.80 11.87 -11.39
C TRP A 70 2.61 12.83 -12.26
N LEU A 71 1.96 13.80 -12.84
CA LEU A 71 2.60 14.88 -13.56
C LEU A 71 2.32 16.20 -12.81
N ILE A 72 3.37 16.84 -12.33
CA ILE A 72 3.30 18.14 -11.65
C ILE A 72 3.95 19.17 -12.55
N THR A 73 3.14 20.09 -13.07
CA THR A 73 3.57 21.13 -13.98
C THR A 73 3.39 22.51 -13.36
N GLY A 74 4.11 23.48 -13.88
CA GLY A 74 4.03 24.87 -13.46
C GLY A 74 5.34 25.61 -13.79
N ASP A 75 5.30 26.93 -13.76
CA ASP A 75 6.45 27.78 -14.05
C ASP A 75 7.56 27.68 -12.97
N THR A 76 8.73 28.20 -13.28
CA THR A 76 9.80 28.30 -12.29
C THR A 76 9.34 29.18 -11.12
N GLY A 77 9.57 28.74 -9.90
CA GLY A 77 9.11 29.44 -8.69
C GLY A 77 7.64 29.18 -8.31
N SER A 78 6.85 28.46 -9.08
CA SER A 78 5.42 28.17 -8.78
C SER A 78 5.20 27.22 -7.58
N GLY A 79 6.25 26.77 -6.91
CA GLY A 79 6.14 25.88 -5.75
C GLY A 79 5.94 24.41 -6.08
N LYS A 80 6.25 23.95 -7.32
CA LYS A 80 6.11 22.53 -7.71
C LYS A 80 6.77 21.58 -6.71
N THR A 81 7.98 21.89 -6.30
CA THR A 81 8.72 21.06 -5.34
C THR A 81 8.15 21.16 -3.95
N SER A 82 7.97 22.37 -3.42
CA SER A 82 7.53 22.60 -2.03
C SER A 82 6.09 22.20 -1.78
N SER A 83 5.17 22.57 -2.68
CA SER A 83 3.73 22.35 -2.50
C SER A 83 3.21 21.08 -3.19
N GLY A 84 3.95 20.56 -4.17
CA GLY A 84 3.58 19.34 -4.90
C GLY A 84 4.40 18.14 -4.44
N ILE A 85 5.66 18.07 -4.89
CA ILE A 85 6.51 16.88 -4.71
C ILE A 85 6.73 16.57 -3.22
N ASN A 86 7.06 17.57 -2.41
CA ASN A 86 7.28 17.37 -0.98
C ASN A 86 6.04 16.88 -0.26
N GLN A 87 4.85 17.39 -0.62
CA GLN A 87 3.59 16.95 -0.02
C GLN A 87 3.28 15.50 -0.35
N LEU A 88 3.56 15.07 -1.59
CA LEU A 88 3.41 13.67 -1.98
C LEU A 88 4.41 12.78 -1.23
N ALA A 89 5.69 13.18 -1.20
CA ALA A 89 6.74 12.44 -0.51
C ALA A 89 6.42 12.26 0.98
N HIS A 90 6.07 13.32 1.70
CA HIS A 90 5.68 13.26 3.10
C HIS A 90 4.55 12.26 3.35
N GLN A 91 3.50 12.30 2.52
CA GLN A 91 2.36 11.40 2.70
C GLN A 91 2.71 9.94 2.38
N VAL A 92 3.59 9.68 1.41
CA VAL A 92 4.09 8.34 1.12
C VAL A 92 4.92 7.81 2.30
N PHE A 93 5.84 8.61 2.83
CA PHE A 93 6.62 8.24 4.02
C PHE A 93 5.72 7.94 5.21
N GLN A 94 4.66 8.71 5.41
CA GLN A 94 3.72 8.58 6.53
C GLN A 94 2.78 7.38 6.39
N ASN A 95 2.27 7.13 5.19
CA ASN A 95 1.14 6.21 4.98
C ASN A 95 1.55 4.82 4.47
N GLU A 96 2.77 4.69 3.94
CA GLU A 96 3.25 3.45 3.33
C GLU A 96 4.52 2.95 4.04
N ALA A 97 4.41 1.85 4.78
CA ALA A 97 5.54 1.26 5.48
C ALA A 97 6.54 0.58 4.52
N HIS A 98 6.03 0.01 3.43
CA HIS A 98 6.83 -0.74 2.46
C HIS A 98 6.68 -0.13 1.06
N TRP A 99 7.59 0.77 0.72
CA TRP A 99 7.68 1.36 -0.60
C TRP A 99 9.14 1.58 -0.98
N GLY A 100 9.40 1.61 -2.26
CA GLY A 100 10.68 2.01 -2.83
C GLY A 100 10.45 3.04 -3.91
N GLY A 101 11.41 3.88 -4.15
CA GLY A 101 11.36 4.92 -5.16
C GLY A 101 12.76 5.27 -5.66
N LEU A 102 12.82 5.86 -6.84
CA LEU A 102 14.01 6.45 -7.40
C LEU A 102 13.74 7.94 -7.59
N CYS A 103 14.60 8.77 -7.03
CA CYS A 103 14.60 10.21 -7.26
C CYS A 103 15.80 10.57 -8.11
N VAL A 104 15.58 11.23 -9.24
CA VAL A 104 16.62 11.78 -10.09
C VAL A 104 16.48 13.29 -10.06
N ASP A 105 17.52 13.98 -9.61
CA ASP A 105 17.55 15.44 -9.48
C ASP A 105 18.75 16.01 -10.23
N GLU A 106 18.48 16.80 -11.26
CA GLU A 106 19.51 17.44 -12.07
C GLU A 106 20.37 18.43 -11.26
N LYS A 107 19.74 19.11 -10.30
CA LYS A 107 20.45 20.10 -9.46
C LYS A 107 21.23 19.48 -8.32
N GLY A 108 21.01 18.21 -8.02
CA GLY A 108 21.72 17.47 -6.99
C GLY A 108 21.48 17.96 -5.55
N VAL A 109 20.40 18.73 -5.28
CA VAL A 109 20.12 19.32 -3.96
C VAL A 109 18.91 18.68 -3.27
N TYR A 110 18.05 17.98 -4.00
CA TYR A 110 16.80 17.44 -3.44
C TYR A 110 17.05 16.29 -2.46
N TRP A 111 18.20 15.64 -2.53
CA TRP A 111 18.59 14.57 -1.61
C TRP A 111 18.59 15.04 -0.15
N GLU A 112 18.96 16.28 0.12
CA GLU A 112 18.95 16.86 1.48
C GLU A 112 17.53 16.88 2.06
N THR A 113 16.56 17.26 1.24
CA THR A 113 15.14 17.24 1.61
C THR A 113 14.66 15.82 1.89
N LEU A 114 15.02 14.85 1.03
CA LEU A 114 14.68 13.45 1.22
C LEU A 114 15.35 12.86 2.46
N ALA A 115 16.61 13.19 2.73
CA ALA A 115 17.32 12.75 3.92
C ALA A 115 16.66 13.31 5.20
N ALA A 116 16.27 14.58 5.19
CA ALA A 116 15.54 15.17 6.31
C ALA A 116 14.18 14.49 6.55
N MET A 117 13.44 14.17 5.47
CA MET A 117 12.19 13.42 5.57
C MET A 117 12.44 12.00 6.09
N ALA A 118 13.41 11.28 5.54
CA ALA A 118 13.75 9.92 5.96
C ALA A 118 14.11 9.88 7.45
N ARG A 119 14.88 10.84 7.93
CA ARG A 119 15.23 11.01 9.36
C ARG A 119 13.97 11.26 10.20
N HIS A 120 13.10 12.16 9.75
CA HIS A 120 11.86 12.48 10.45
C HIS A 120 10.95 11.25 10.64
N TYR A 121 10.91 10.37 9.65
CA TYR A 121 10.09 9.15 9.70
C TYR A 121 10.86 7.91 10.18
N GLY A 122 12.10 8.05 10.67
CA GLY A 122 12.92 6.94 11.18
C GLY A 122 13.36 5.94 10.10
N ARG A 123 13.49 6.41 8.85
CA ARG A 123 13.83 5.59 7.68
C ARG A 123 15.14 6.00 7.01
N GLU A 124 16.03 6.60 7.76
CA GLU A 124 17.32 7.08 7.24
C GLU A 124 18.18 5.94 6.68
N ALA A 125 18.12 4.75 7.30
CA ALA A 125 18.84 3.56 6.85
C ALA A 125 18.35 3.00 5.50
N ASP A 126 17.14 3.37 5.07
CA ASP A 126 16.55 2.92 3.79
C ASP A 126 17.00 3.81 2.62
N LEU A 127 17.63 4.95 2.89
CA LEU A 127 18.03 5.92 1.88
C LEU A 127 19.39 5.55 1.28
N ILE A 128 19.41 5.32 -0.03
CA ILE A 128 20.62 5.09 -0.80
C ILE A 128 20.88 6.33 -1.65
N HIS A 129 21.94 7.04 -1.36
CA HIS A 129 22.35 8.23 -2.11
C HIS A 129 23.47 7.87 -3.09
N LEU A 130 23.19 7.95 -4.37
CA LEU A 130 24.15 7.74 -5.44
C LEU A 130 24.64 9.12 -5.92
N GLN A 131 25.92 9.38 -5.79
CA GLN A 131 26.53 10.64 -6.16
C GLN A 131 27.51 10.44 -7.30
N ILE A 132 27.52 11.42 -8.21
CA ILE A 132 28.60 11.59 -9.18
C ILE A 132 29.68 12.40 -8.47
N ARG A 133 30.94 12.07 -8.73
CA ARG A 133 32.07 12.82 -8.18
C ARG A 133 31.96 14.31 -8.58
N PRO A 134 31.96 15.24 -7.61
CA PRO A 134 32.02 16.67 -7.93
C PRO A 134 33.37 17.04 -8.58
N ASP A 135 33.34 17.98 -9.54
CA ASP A 135 34.50 18.32 -10.37
C ASP A 135 35.71 18.83 -9.55
N ASP A 136 35.48 19.53 -8.43
CA ASP A 136 36.51 20.11 -7.58
C ASP A 136 36.87 19.28 -6.34
N THR A 137 36.60 17.97 -6.39
CA THR A 137 36.80 17.10 -5.22
C THR A 137 38.16 16.44 -5.23
N ASP A 138 38.69 16.17 -4.00
CA ASP A 138 39.90 15.39 -3.75
C ASP A 138 39.95 14.12 -4.67
N PRO A 139 41.12 13.87 -5.30
CA PRO A 139 41.32 12.64 -6.08
C PRO A 139 40.94 11.36 -5.36
N ASP A 140 41.06 11.32 -4.05
CA ASP A 140 40.75 10.16 -3.19
C ASP A 140 39.28 10.09 -2.76
N TRP A 141 38.43 11.01 -3.24
CA TRP A 141 37.01 10.96 -2.93
C TRP A 141 36.35 9.65 -3.41
N THR A 142 35.62 9.01 -2.51
CA THR A 142 34.85 7.79 -2.80
C THR A 142 33.38 7.98 -2.42
N PRO A 143 32.44 7.53 -3.25
CA PRO A 143 31.03 7.63 -2.95
C PRO A 143 30.66 6.72 -1.78
N GLN A 144 29.72 7.17 -0.94
CA GLN A 144 29.18 6.39 0.17
C GLN A 144 28.47 5.11 -0.31
N HIS A 145 27.76 5.21 -1.45
CA HIS A 145 27.06 4.09 -2.06
C HIS A 145 27.51 3.93 -3.51
N ARG A 146 27.67 2.67 -3.93
CA ARG A 146 28.02 2.32 -5.30
C ARG A 146 26.94 1.43 -5.87
N TYR A 147 26.60 1.65 -7.14
CA TYR A 147 25.61 0.84 -7.84
C TYR A 147 26.18 0.32 -9.16
N ASN A 148 26.12 -0.98 -9.35
CA ASN A 148 26.53 -1.61 -10.61
C ASN A 148 25.30 -1.83 -11.50
N LEU A 149 25.14 -0.97 -12.49
CA LEU A 149 24.03 -1.02 -13.45
C LEU A 149 24.00 -2.30 -14.29
N THR A 150 25.16 -2.87 -14.57
CA THR A 150 25.25 -4.05 -15.44
C THR A 150 25.03 -5.36 -14.69
N GLY A 151 25.08 -5.33 -13.36
CA GLY A 151 25.05 -6.53 -12.53
C GLY A 151 26.27 -7.45 -12.69
N ASP A 152 27.20 -7.09 -13.59
CA ASP A 152 28.42 -7.86 -13.85
C ASP A 152 29.47 -7.57 -12.77
N ARG A 153 29.72 -8.54 -11.93
CA ARG A 153 30.73 -8.45 -10.86
C ARG A 153 32.16 -8.43 -11.37
N SER A 154 32.39 -8.79 -12.65
CA SER A 154 33.72 -8.80 -13.26
C SER A 154 34.18 -7.41 -13.69
N ILE A 155 33.27 -6.45 -13.83
CA ILE A 155 33.59 -5.06 -14.17
C ILE A 155 33.96 -4.32 -12.87
N PRO A 156 35.24 -4.02 -12.63
CA PRO A 156 35.64 -3.19 -11.49
C PRO A 156 35.02 -1.81 -11.67
N PHE A 157 34.52 -1.23 -10.58
CA PHE A 157 34.17 0.19 -10.61
C PHE A 157 35.46 0.97 -10.95
N SER A 158 35.45 1.60 -12.12
CA SER A 158 36.54 2.53 -12.46
C SER A 158 36.57 3.62 -11.39
N THR A 159 37.64 3.68 -10.68
CA THR A 159 38.00 4.77 -9.73
C THR A 159 38.25 6.05 -10.47
#